data_dd8619edaf17a67780f846ba07c288da
#
_entry.id   dd8619edaf17a67780f846ba07c288da
#
_cell.length_a   1.000
_cell.length_b   1.000
_cell.length_c   1.000
_cell.angle_alpha   90.00
_cell.angle_beta   90.00
_cell.angle_gamma   90.00
#
_symmetry.space_group_name_H-M   'P 1'
#
loop_
_entity.id
_entity.type
_entity.pdbx_description
1 polymer ?
#
loop_
_entity_poly.entity_id
_entity_poly.type
_entity_poly.pdbx_seq_one_letter_code
_entity_poly.pdbx_strand_id
1 'polypeptide(L)'
;MCNMKEKLMHKYALSSQGAQDMIKAFISVTISDLILMIPVSLLYFLVKDYTEGNLAGRGGFYIAGVIITLALIAVSTYIQYNATFLSTYVESGVRRITLAEKLRKIPLSFFGKKDLSDLTSTIMAD
;
A
#
# COMPACT_ATOMS: atom_id res chain seq x y z
N MET A 1 -14.83 -3.31 13.47
CA MET A 1 -13.39 -3.35 13.16
C MET A 1 -12.66 -4.56 13.76
N CYS A 2 -12.98 -5.04 14.95
CA CYS A 2 -12.34 -6.22 15.56
C CYS A 2 -12.48 -7.50 14.70
N ASN A 3 -13.67 -7.75 14.17
CA ASN A 3 -13.96 -8.95 13.37
C ASN A 3 -13.24 -9.01 12.01
N MET A 4 -12.92 -7.86 11.40
CA MET A 4 -12.21 -7.80 10.12
C MET A 4 -10.71 -8.09 10.30
N LYS A 5 -10.12 -7.60 11.39
CA LYS A 5 -8.72 -7.84 11.74
C LYS A 5 -8.46 -9.33 12.00
N GLU A 6 -9.32 -9.99 12.77
CA GLU A 6 -9.20 -11.43 13.06
C GLU A 6 -9.34 -12.28 11.79
N LYS A 7 -10.28 -11.95 10.91
CA LYS A 7 -10.44 -12.63 9.62
C LYS A 7 -9.20 -12.49 8.72
N LEU A 8 -8.59 -11.31 8.69
CA LEU A 8 -7.37 -11.07 7.91
C LEU A 8 -6.17 -11.84 8.48
N MET A 9 -6.03 -11.87 9.81
CA MET A 9 -4.98 -12.65 10.48
C MET A 9 -5.09 -14.13 10.16
N HIS A 10 -6.28 -14.68 10.20
CA HIS A 10 -6.53 -16.11 9.92
C HIS A 10 -6.35 -16.46 8.44
N LYS A 11 -6.83 -15.60 7.54
CA LYS A 11 -6.82 -15.89 6.10
C LYS A 11 -5.44 -15.75 5.46
N TYR A 12 -4.62 -14.78 5.93
CA TYR A 12 -3.32 -14.47 5.34
C TYR A 12 -2.14 -14.78 6.26
N ALA A 13 -2.37 -15.42 7.41
CA ALA A 13 -1.36 -15.74 8.42
C ALA A 13 -0.49 -14.51 8.81
N LEU A 14 -1.13 -13.31 8.85
CA LEU A 14 -0.46 -12.05 9.18
C LEU A 14 -0.28 -11.91 10.69
N SER A 15 0.79 -11.19 11.07
CA SER A 15 0.94 -10.73 12.45
C SER A 15 -0.20 -9.75 12.82
N SER A 16 -0.45 -9.56 14.11
CA SER A 16 -1.44 -8.58 14.57
C SER A 16 -1.15 -7.16 14.08
N GLN A 17 0.12 -6.83 13.90
CA GLN A 17 0.59 -5.55 13.37
C GLN A 17 0.44 -5.50 11.85
N GLY A 18 0.81 -6.57 11.14
CA GLY A 18 0.64 -6.67 9.69
C GLY A 18 -0.82 -6.57 9.24
N ALA A 19 -1.77 -7.13 10.01
CA ALA A 19 -3.18 -6.96 9.71
C ALA A 19 -3.68 -5.51 9.87
N GLN A 20 -3.15 -4.75 10.84
CA GLN A 20 -3.46 -3.32 10.98
C GLN A 20 -2.86 -2.49 9.86
N ASP A 21 -1.63 -2.78 9.50
CA ASP A 21 -0.91 -2.05 8.46
C ASP A 21 -1.54 -2.33 7.09
N MET A 22 -2.02 -3.55 6.84
CA MET A 22 -2.79 -3.88 5.65
C MET A 22 -4.10 -3.06 5.54
N ILE A 23 -4.82 -2.88 6.65
CA ILE A 23 -6.02 -2.04 6.66
C ILE A 23 -5.66 -0.57 6.38
N LYS A 24 -4.61 -0.05 7.00
CA LYS A 24 -4.13 1.32 6.76
C LYS A 24 -3.70 1.50 5.30
N ALA A 25 -2.96 0.55 4.74
CA ALA A 25 -2.55 0.56 3.35
C ALA A 25 -3.76 0.60 2.41
N PHE A 26 -4.77 -0.24 2.65
CA PHE A 26 -6.00 -0.26 1.86
C PHE A 26 -6.74 1.07 1.88
N ILE A 27 -6.91 1.66 3.07
CA ILE A 27 -7.56 2.97 3.22
C ILE A 27 -6.74 4.06 2.51
N SER A 28 -5.41 4.05 2.67
CA SER A 28 -4.51 5.02 2.05
C SER A 28 -4.56 4.95 0.53
N VAL A 29 -4.56 3.75 -0.06
CA VAL A 29 -4.70 3.54 -1.51
C VAL A 29 -6.04 4.07 -1.99
N THR A 30 -7.15 3.72 -1.31
CA THR A 30 -8.49 4.19 -1.68
C THR A 30 -8.60 5.72 -1.66
N ILE A 31 -8.03 6.38 -0.66
CA ILE A 31 -8.00 7.84 -0.58
C ILE A 31 -7.17 8.42 -1.73
N SER A 32 -6.02 7.82 -2.03
CA SER A 32 -5.15 8.23 -3.13
C SER A 32 -5.86 8.15 -4.48
N ASP A 33 -6.59 7.06 -4.72
CA ASP A 33 -7.36 6.86 -5.95
C ASP A 33 -8.49 7.89 -6.11
N LEU A 34 -9.15 8.25 -4.99
CA LEU A 34 -10.16 9.32 -5.00
C LEU A 34 -9.54 10.69 -5.31
N ILE A 35 -8.36 10.98 -4.80
CA ILE A 35 -7.64 12.23 -5.10
C ILE A 35 -7.27 12.30 -6.58
N LEU A 36 -6.93 11.18 -7.23
CA LEU A 36 -6.66 11.11 -8.66
C LEU A 36 -7.88 11.41 -9.53
N MET A 37 -9.09 11.40 -9.00
CA MET A 37 -10.30 11.84 -9.70
C MET A 37 -10.41 13.38 -9.81
N ILE A 38 -9.72 14.13 -8.95
CA ILE A 38 -9.77 15.59 -8.93
C ILE A 38 -9.28 16.22 -10.24
N PRO A 39 -8.11 15.86 -10.80
CA PRO A 39 -7.66 16.41 -12.08
C PRO A 39 -8.59 16.10 -13.25
N VAL A 40 -9.26 14.95 -13.23
CA VAL A 40 -10.26 14.59 -14.27
C VAL A 40 -11.45 15.55 -14.19
N SER A 41 -11.95 15.83 -13.00
CA SER A 41 -13.04 16.79 -12.78
C SER A 41 -12.64 18.21 -13.18
N LEU A 42 -11.42 18.61 -12.87
CA LEU A 42 -10.89 19.93 -13.22
C LEU A 42 -10.77 20.09 -14.74
N LEU A 43 -10.34 19.03 -15.44
CA LEU A 43 -10.26 19.00 -16.89
C LEU A 43 -11.64 19.09 -17.53
N TYR A 44 -12.64 18.42 -16.97
CA TYR A 44 -14.04 18.53 -17.42
C TYR A 44 -14.54 19.98 -17.33
N PHE A 45 -14.33 20.66 -16.20
CA PHE A 45 -14.75 22.06 -16.05
C PHE A 45 -14.00 22.99 -16.99
N LEU A 46 -12.71 22.74 -17.23
CA LEU A 46 -11.90 23.54 -18.15
C LEU A 46 -12.43 23.43 -19.59
N VAL A 47 -12.74 22.21 -20.05
CA VAL A 47 -13.31 21.98 -21.40
C VAL A 47 -14.69 22.64 -21.51
N LYS A 48 -15.51 22.55 -20.48
CA LYS A 48 -16.80 23.20 -20.43
C LYS A 48 -16.69 24.73 -20.56
N ASP A 49 -15.86 25.37 -19.74
CA ASP A 49 -15.67 26.82 -19.77
C ASP A 49 -15.02 27.28 -21.10
N TYR A 50 -14.19 26.42 -21.73
CA TYR A 50 -13.64 26.68 -23.06
C TYR A 50 -14.73 26.73 -24.13
N THR A 51 -15.65 25.75 -24.12
CA THR A 51 -16.76 25.69 -25.10
C THR A 51 -17.78 26.81 -24.90
N GLU A 52 -17.95 27.30 -23.67
CA GLU A 52 -18.83 28.43 -23.32
C GLU A 52 -18.15 29.80 -23.52
N GLY A 53 -16.88 29.86 -23.90
CA GLY A 53 -16.13 31.11 -24.13
C GLY A 53 -15.75 31.89 -22.86
N ASN A 54 -15.86 31.28 -21.71
CA ASN A 54 -15.73 31.92 -20.40
C ASN A 54 -14.31 31.78 -19.77
N LEU A 55 -13.36 31.27 -20.56
CA LEU A 55 -12.02 30.91 -20.10
C LEU A 55 -11.17 32.10 -19.67
N ALA A 56 -11.34 33.26 -20.33
CA ALA A 56 -10.47 34.44 -20.13
C ALA A 56 -10.56 35.01 -18.69
N GLY A 57 -11.73 34.90 -18.03
CA GLY A 57 -11.91 35.40 -16.65
C GLY A 57 -11.52 34.41 -15.54
N ARG A 58 -11.36 33.10 -15.88
CA ARG A 58 -11.14 32.02 -14.89
C ARG A 58 -9.79 31.35 -14.94
N GLY A 59 -8.85 31.84 -15.78
CA GLY A 59 -7.53 31.25 -15.96
C GLY A 59 -6.76 31.10 -14.63
N GLY A 60 -6.81 32.10 -13.76
CA GLY A 60 -6.18 32.02 -12.43
C GLY A 60 -6.75 30.90 -11.53
N PHE A 61 -8.04 30.64 -11.62
CA PHE A 61 -8.69 29.54 -10.88
C PHE A 61 -8.16 28.18 -11.32
N TYR A 62 -7.99 27.96 -12.63
CA TYR A 62 -7.47 26.69 -13.14
C TYR A 62 -5.99 26.48 -12.80
N ILE A 63 -5.17 27.55 -12.87
CA ILE A 63 -3.75 27.48 -12.48
C ILE A 63 -3.63 27.11 -11.00
N ALA A 64 -4.37 27.80 -10.13
CA ALA A 64 -4.40 27.48 -8.69
C ALA A 64 -4.91 26.06 -8.44
N GLY A 65 -5.97 25.64 -9.13
CA GLY A 65 -6.53 24.29 -9.05
C GLY A 65 -5.52 23.20 -9.42
N VAL A 66 -4.74 23.40 -10.48
CA VAL A 66 -3.66 22.48 -10.89
C VAL A 66 -2.58 22.38 -9.82
N ILE A 67 -2.11 23.52 -9.30
CA ILE A 67 -1.06 23.52 -8.27
C ILE A 67 -1.51 22.80 -7.01
N ILE A 68 -2.73 23.08 -6.54
CA ILE A 68 -3.32 22.42 -5.36
C ILE A 68 -3.47 20.91 -5.60
N THR A 69 -3.95 20.52 -6.77
CA THR A 69 -4.13 19.12 -7.13
C THR A 69 -2.79 18.37 -7.16
N LEU A 70 -1.74 18.96 -7.75
CA LEU A 70 -0.40 18.38 -7.76
C LEU A 70 0.16 18.21 -6.35
N ALA A 71 -0.03 19.19 -5.47
CA ALA A 71 0.39 19.12 -4.08
C ALA A 71 -0.36 17.99 -3.33
N LEU A 72 -1.66 17.87 -3.53
CA LEU A 72 -2.49 16.80 -2.93
C LEU A 72 -2.06 15.42 -3.42
N ILE A 73 -1.79 15.26 -4.71
CA ILE A 73 -1.31 14.00 -5.27
C ILE A 73 0.06 13.64 -4.68
N ALA A 74 0.99 14.57 -4.60
CA ALA A 74 2.32 14.33 -4.05
C ALA A 74 2.26 13.88 -2.58
N VAL A 75 1.48 14.56 -1.75
CA VAL A 75 1.29 14.21 -0.33
C VAL A 75 0.61 12.85 -0.19
N SER A 76 -0.44 12.62 -0.96
CA SER A 76 -1.19 11.35 -0.93
C SER A 76 -0.31 10.17 -1.36
N THR A 77 0.46 10.32 -2.43
CA THR A 77 1.38 9.29 -2.91
C THR A 77 2.48 9.00 -1.88
N TYR A 78 3.01 10.03 -1.22
CA TYR A 78 3.98 9.84 -0.15
C TYR A 78 3.42 9.02 1.03
N ILE A 79 2.21 9.34 1.48
CA ILE A 79 1.53 8.60 2.55
C ILE A 79 1.25 7.16 2.12
N GLN A 80 0.76 6.95 0.90
CA GLN A 80 0.49 5.64 0.33
C GLN A 80 1.77 4.80 0.23
N TYR A 81 2.86 5.40 -0.24
CA TYR A 81 4.16 4.72 -0.34
C TYR A 81 4.62 4.22 1.04
N ASN A 82 4.61 5.07 2.06
CA ASN A 82 4.98 4.68 3.41
C ASN A 82 4.06 3.59 3.98
N ALA A 83 2.75 3.72 3.78
CA ALA A 83 1.79 2.73 4.28
C ALA A 83 1.91 1.36 3.59
N THR A 84 2.27 1.33 2.31
CA THR A 84 2.31 0.10 1.51
C THR A 84 3.68 -0.56 1.56
N PHE A 85 4.74 0.17 1.23
CA PHE A 85 6.08 -0.40 1.12
C PHE A 85 6.72 -0.68 2.47
N LEU A 86 6.71 0.30 3.39
CA LEU A 86 7.36 0.12 4.69
C LEU A 86 6.72 -1.02 5.48
N SER A 87 5.38 -1.09 5.47
CA SER A 87 4.65 -2.15 6.16
C SER A 87 4.93 -3.53 5.58
N THR A 88 5.06 -3.65 4.25
CA THR A 88 5.39 -4.91 3.58
C THR A 88 6.79 -5.39 3.95
N TYR A 89 7.78 -4.48 3.98
CA TYR A 89 9.14 -4.83 4.38
C TYR A 89 9.24 -5.28 5.83
N VAL A 90 8.57 -4.59 6.75
CA VAL A 90 8.54 -4.94 8.17
C VAL A 90 7.89 -6.32 8.38
N GLU A 91 6.74 -6.58 7.75
CA GLU A 91 6.06 -7.88 7.86
C GLU A 91 6.90 -9.02 7.27
N SER A 92 7.54 -8.81 6.12
CA SER A 92 8.47 -9.77 5.52
C SER A 92 9.64 -10.08 6.45
N GLY A 93 10.23 -9.05 7.07
CA GLY A 93 11.29 -9.21 8.07
C GLY A 93 10.86 -10.03 9.28
N VAL A 94 9.69 -9.73 9.85
CA VAL A 94 9.12 -10.45 11.00
C VAL A 94 8.85 -11.91 10.65
N ARG A 95 8.32 -12.20 9.46
CA ARG A 95 8.09 -13.57 8.99
C ARG A 95 9.40 -14.36 8.90
N ARG A 96 10.44 -13.78 8.32
CA ARG A 96 11.76 -14.44 8.18
C ARG A 96 12.36 -14.75 9.55
N ILE A 97 12.31 -13.81 10.50
CA ILE A 97 12.79 -14.03 11.87
C ILE A 97 12.00 -15.13 12.58
N THR A 98 10.68 -15.10 12.49
CA THR A 98 9.80 -16.11 13.11
C THR A 98 10.06 -17.49 12.52
N LEU A 99 10.31 -17.57 11.21
CA LEU A 99 10.63 -18.82 10.53
C LEU A 99 11.98 -19.36 10.99
N ALA A 100 13.01 -18.51 11.06
CA ALA A 100 14.34 -18.86 11.56
C ALA A 100 14.29 -19.35 13.02
N GLU A 101 13.50 -18.71 13.89
CA GLU A 101 13.30 -19.16 15.27
C GLU A 101 12.59 -20.52 15.35
N LYS A 102 11.61 -20.77 14.50
CA LYS A 102 10.94 -22.07 14.41
C LYS A 102 11.92 -23.16 13.93
N LEU A 103 12.72 -22.86 12.89
CA LEU A 103 13.73 -23.78 12.38
C LEU A 103 14.78 -24.14 13.44
N ARG A 104 15.19 -23.16 14.26
CA ARG A 104 16.15 -23.39 15.36
C ARG A 104 15.62 -24.36 16.43
N LYS A 105 14.31 -24.48 16.57
CA LYS A 105 13.66 -25.39 17.54
C LYS A 105 13.44 -26.81 16.99
N ILE A 106 13.67 -27.04 15.69
CA ILE A 106 13.50 -28.36 15.07
C ILE A 106 14.74 -29.22 15.35
N PRO A 107 14.58 -30.51 15.73
CA PRO A 107 15.69 -31.41 15.97
C PRO A 107 16.57 -31.60 14.73
N LEU A 108 17.89 -31.70 14.95
CA LEU A 108 18.88 -31.91 13.87
C LEU A 108 18.56 -33.12 12.96
N SER A 109 17.88 -34.12 13.48
CA SER A 109 17.47 -35.30 12.70
C SER A 109 16.50 -34.97 11.55
N PHE A 110 15.83 -33.84 11.59
CA PHE A 110 14.94 -33.38 10.52
C PHE A 110 15.74 -32.88 9.30
N PHE A 111 16.87 -32.22 9.54
CA PHE A 111 17.74 -31.70 8.49
C PHE A 111 18.52 -32.79 7.74
N GLY A 112 18.63 -33.99 8.31
CA GLY A 112 19.22 -35.14 7.63
C GLY A 112 18.30 -35.84 6.64
N LYS A 113 17.00 -35.53 6.66
CA LYS A 113 15.98 -36.15 5.79
C LYS A 113 15.46 -35.23 4.67
N LYS A 114 15.70 -33.92 4.76
CA LYS A 114 15.33 -32.93 3.74
C LYS A 114 16.55 -32.16 3.30
N ASP A 115 16.65 -31.93 2.00
CA ASP A 115 17.73 -31.14 1.43
C ASP A 115 17.66 -29.69 1.92
N LEU A 116 18.76 -29.21 2.48
CA LEU A 116 18.87 -27.86 3.03
C LEU A 116 18.64 -26.78 1.96
N SER A 117 18.95 -27.11 0.70
CA SER A 117 18.74 -26.23 -0.45
C SER A 117 17.26 -26.00 -0.74
N ASP A 118 16.43 -27.04 -0.58
CA ASP A 118 14.98 -26.98 -0.79
C ASP A 118 14.29 -26.13 0.28
N LEU A 119 14.75 -26.23 1.53
CA LEU A 119 14.30 -25.38 2.64
C LEU A 119 14.71 -23.91 2.43
N THR A 120 15.92 -23.67 1.97
CA THR A 120 16.41 -22.30 1.74
C THR A 120 15.69 -21.65 0.56
N SER A 121 15.42 -22.40 -0.51
CA SER A 121 14.66 -21.89 -1.66
C SER A 121 13.22 -21.52 -1.28
N THR A 122 12.57 -22.33 -0.45
CA THR A 122 11.20 -22.05 0.04
C THR A 122 11.15 -20.82 0.94
N ILE A 123 12.21 -20.55 1.72
CA ILE A 123 12.31 -19.38 2.61
C ILE A 123 12.61 -18.09 1.82
N MET A 124 13.34 -18.20 0.70
CA MET A 124 13.76 -17.06 -0.11
C MET A 124 12.81 -16.74 -1.27
N ALA A 125 11.95 -17.69 -1.66
CA ALA A 125 11.00 -17.52 -2.77
C ALA A 125 9.73 -16.75 -2.40
N ASP A 126 9.41 -16.58 -1.11
CA ASP A 126 8.36 -15.74 -0.56
C ASP A 126 8.93 -14.39 -0.07
#